data_ed7497f64c8e3770bfb899d192738026
#
_entry.id   ed7497f64c8e3770bfb899d192738026
#
_cell.length_a   1.000
_cell.length_b   1.000
_cell.length_c   1.000
_cell.angle_alpha   90.00
_cell.angle_beta   90.00
_cell.angle_gamma   90.00
#
_symmetry.space_group_name_H-M   'P 1'
#
loop_
_entity.id
_entity.type
_entity.pdbx_description
1 polymer ?
#
loop_
_entity_poly.entity_id
_entity_poly.type
_entity_poly.pdbx_seq_one_letter_code
_entity_poly.pdbx_strand_id
1 'polypeptide(L)'
;MKTNQQIRLGRDFHLLNITQFLGAFNDNVFKLFLIYALIAMKGEEAITSINHLAGAIFVLPFLIFASSAGFLAGRLRKQAIIKHIKLVELGIMSAGGLAFYFQSEWGLYSVLFLMATQSAFFGPAKLGIIPEILPAHALSKANGWQQAFVFMAIVLGTGLVPVFSRVTGEQFHWASLFCIAIAFIGWLLACGIKSTEPSGTSQSWHLNPLSGVAKTFWSIRKDRPLLLALLGAAFFLLIGGFLQMNLIPYGIEYTNLEKNEDASYLFLFVAVGIGIGALTAGKASGQNIEFGLVPLGALGLFLGLTLLGLKVGIGSIAGIGSILFVLGLSAGFFIVPLVAFIQLHSPREQLTEILALDSFLSFFGVLIAAFLLMALDALNLDPAACFLVAAGLTGILTALALKSLADFLIRFIGSVLLKLVYRVRIEGLNHLPAKGPALLVCNHITYVDAPLLMSLYQRRIRFLIYRDYYENKWLKSFLKLMGAIPISENDPPRQIMKSIQTARKALDDGYLVGIFAEGKLTRSGLMSAFKPGYQKITKGTNAPIIPVYLGGAWGSLFSHAGKGR
;
A
#
# COMPACT_ATOMS: atom_id res chain seq x y z
N MET A 1 -21.67 -14.42 -21.67
CA MET A 1 -20.67 -15.26 -20.97
C MET A 1 -19.32 -14.56 -21.02
N LYS A 2 -18.90 -13.88 -19.96
CA LYS A 2 -17.50 -13.68 -19.57
C LYS A 2 -17.51 -13.32 -18.09
N THR A 3 -17.62 -14.39 -17.33
CA THR A 3 -17.36 -14.56 -15.90
C THR A 3 -16.08 -13.87 -15.47
N ASN A 4 -16.06 -13.40 -14.21
CA ASN A 4 -14.87 -13.15 -13.39
C ASN A 4 -13.56 -13.51 -14.12
N GLN A 5 -13.04 -12.61 -14.97
CA GLN A 5 -11.68 -12.80 -15.45
C GLN A 5 -10.79 -12.63 -14.21
N GLN A 6 -10.39 -13.78 -13.65
CA GLN A 6 -9.33 -13.80 -12.65
C GLN A 6 -8.17 -12.98 -13.22
N ILE A 7 -7.81 -11.90 -12.55
CA ILE A 7 -6.65 -11.09 -12.91
C ILE A 7 -5.44 -12.03 -12.91
N ARG A 8 -4.96 -12.39 -14.11
CA ARG A 8 -3.76 -13.21 -14.27
C ARG A 8 -2.55 -12.27 -14.28
N LEU A 9 -1.67 -12.47 -13.33
CA LEU A 9 -0.37 -11.81 -13.29
C LEU A 9 0.57 -12.60 -14.21
N GLY A 10 0.87 -12.14 -15.39
CA GLY A 10 1.63 -12.86 -16.43
C GLY A 10 2.98 -13.43 -15.97
N ARG A 11 3.63 -14.23 -16.84
CA ARG A 11 4.93 -14.86 -16.58
C ARG A 11 6.00 -13.85 -16.16
N ASP A 12 6.09 -12.72 -16.86
CA ASP A 12 7.11 -11.70 -16.60
C ASP A 12 7.00 -11.11 -15.19
N PHE A 13 5.77 -10.91 -14.68
CA PHE A 13 5.56 -10.49 -13.31
C PHE A 13 6.03 -11.54 -12.30
N HIS A 14 5.75 -12.82 -12.54
CA HIS A 14 6.21 -13.88 -11.64
C HIS A 14 7.74 -13.99 -11.63
N LEU A 15 8.40 -13.89 -12.80
CA LEU A 15 9.85 -13.84 -12.87
C LEU A 15 10.42 -12.64 -12.10
N LEU A 16 9.86 -11.44 -12.28
CA LEU A 16 10.25 -10.25 -11.55
C LEU A 16 10.08 -10.43 -10.04
N ASN A 17 8.94 -10.98 -9.62
CA ASN A 17 8.61 -11.13 -8.20
C ASN A 17 9.51 -12.17 -7.51
N ILE A 18 9.83 -13.28 -8.18
CA ILE A 18 10.80 -14.27 -7.67
C ILE A 18 12.21 -13.68 -7.63
N THR A 19 12.63 -12.98 -8.70
CA THR A 19 13.92 -12.28 -8.73
C THR A 19 14.08 -11.30 -7.56
N GLN A 20 13.02 -10.54 -7.27
CA GLN A 20 12.99 -9.61 -6.13
C GLN A 20 13.01 -10.34 -4.79
N PHE A 21 12.24 -11.43 -4.66
CA PHE A 21 12.24 -12.27 -3.47
C PHE A 21 13.64 -12.80 -3.15
N LEU A 22 14.31 -13.38 -4.14
CA LEU A 22 15.67 -13.91 -3.98
C LEU A 22 16.67 -12.81 -3.60
N GLY A 23 16.56 -11.61 -4.20
CA GLY A 23 17.39 -10.48 -3.81
C GLY A 23 17.14 -10.00 -2.39
N ALA A 24 15.88 -9.79 -2.00
CA ALA A 24 15.53 -9.37 -0.65
C ALA A 24 15.92 -10.42 0.40
N PHE A 25 15.75 -11.70 0.09
CA PHE A 25 16.20 -12.80 0.93
C PHE A 25 17.72 -12.77 1.10
N ASN A 26 18.44 -12.66 -0.01
CA ASN A 26 19.91 -12.62 -0.04
C ASN A 26 20.46 -11.42 0.75
N ASP A 27 19.87 -10.24 0.56
CA ASP A 27 20.25 -9.01 1.27
C ASP A 27 20.10 -9.17 2.80
N ASN A 28 19.00 -9.78 3.26
CA ASN A 28 18.77 -10.01 4.70
C ASN A 28 19.72 -11.07 5.29
N VAL A 29 19.90 -12.17 4.57
CA VAL A 29 20.83 -13.23 4.98
C VAL A 29 22.25 -12.68 5.08
N PHE A 30 22.73 -12.02 4.02
CA PHE A 30 24.09 -11.50 3.96
C PHE A 30 24.35 -10.41 5.03
N LYS A 31 23.40 -9.49 5.22
CA LYS A 31 23.49 -8.45 6.25
C LYS A 31 23.63 -9.03 7.65
N LEU A 32 22.86 -10.07 7.98
CA LEU A 32 22.95 -10.71 9.30
C LEU A 32 24.25 -11.47 9.49
N PHE A 33 24.73 -12.22 8.47
CA PHE A 33 26.04 -12.85 8.55
C PHE A 33 27.17 -11.84 8.70
N LEU A 34 27.07 -10.69 8.03
CA LEU A 34 28.03 -9.60 8.17
C LEU A 34 28.06 -9.07 9.60
N ILE A 35 26.90 -8.87 10.22
CA ILE A 35 26.80 -8.43 11.61
C ILE A 35 27.41 -9.47 12.55
N TYR A 36 27.10 -10.77 12.37
CA TYR A 36 27.67 -11.84 13.20
C TYR A 36 29.18 -11.96 13.03
N ALA A 37 29.70 -11.85 11.83
CA ALA A 37 31.14 -11.87 11.58
C ALA A 37 31.85 -10.68 12.25
N LEU A 38 31.27 -9.48 12.19
CA LEU A 38 31.82 -8.30 12.86
C LEU A 38 31.79 -8.44 14.39
N ILE A 39 30.73 -9.03 14.95
CA ILE A 39 30.65 -9.34 16.39
C ILE A 39 31.70 -10.35 16.78
N ALA A 40 31.89 -11.42 16.00
CA ALA A 40 32.92 -12.44 16.24
C ALA A 40 34.34 -11.84 16.20
N MET A 41 34.57 -10.81 15.36
CA MET A 41 35.87 -10.13 15.26
C MET A 41 36.13 -9.10 16.37
N LYS A 42 35.08 -8.39 16.82
CA LYS A 42 35.20 -7.22 17.75
C LYS A 42 34.74 -7.50 19.16
N GLY A 43 34.04 -8.61 19.41
CA GLY A 43 33.41 -8.94 20.68
C GLY A 43 32.01 -8.37 20.85
N GLU A 44 31.29 -8.84 21.83
CA GLU A 44 29.90 -8.48 22.11
C GLU A 44 29.73 -7.02 22.55
N GLU A 45 30.75 -6.40 23.16
CA GLU A 45 30.73 -4.99 23.56
C GLU A 45 30.54 -4.03 22.35
N ALA A 46 30.92 -4.46 21.14
CA ALA A 46 30.81 -3.66 19.93
C ALA A 46 29.42 -3.78 19.21
N ILE A 47 28.50 -4.59 19.70
CA ILE A 47 27.19 -4.86 19.03
C ILE A 47 26.45 -3.57 18.69
N THR A 48 26.36 -2.64 19.63
CA THR A 48 25.63 -1.38 19.45
C THR A 48 26.28 -0.52 18.36
N SER A 49 27.61 -0.37 18.38
CA SER A 49 28.34 0.41 17.38
C SER A 49 28.28 -0.21 15.99
N ILE A 50 28.36 -1.55 15.89
CA ILE A 50 28.24 -2.30 14.65
C ILE A 50 26.84 -2.09 14.02
N ASN A 51 25.77 -2.22 14.83
CA ASN A 51 24.42 -2.05 14.35
C ASN A 51 24.14 -0.61 13.87
N HIS A 52 24.61 0.39 14.59
CA HIS A 52 24.46 1.81 14.20
C HIS A 52 25.19 2.10 12.91
N LEU A 53 26.45 1.67 12.78
CA LEU A 53 27.28 1.91 11.61
C LEU A 53 26.72 1.15 10.39
N ALA A 54 26.35 -0.13 10.55
CA ALA A 54 25.74 -0.92 9.49
C ALA A 54 24.40 -0.33 9.03
N GLY A 55 23.59 0.18 9.95
CA GLY A 55 22.33 0.87 9.66
C GLY A 55 22.56 2.15 8.85
N ALA A 56 23.52 3.00 9.26
CA ALA A 56 23.87 4.24 8.56
C ALA A 56 24.42 3.94 7.16
N ILE A 57 25.35 3.00 7.02
CA ILE A 57 25.92 2.57 5.74
C ILE A 57 24.84 2.05 4.79
N PHE A 58 23.84 1.35 5.32
CA PHE A 58 22.75 0.81 4.50
C PHE A 58 21.80 1.89 3.99
N VAL A 59 21.49 2.93 4.78
CA VAL A 59 20.56 4.01 4.39
C VAL A 59 21.19 4.99 3.43
N LEU A 60 22.48 5.30 3.61
CA LEU A 60 23.18 6.36 2.88
C LEU A 60 23.10 6.27 1.35
N PRO A 61 23.27 5.10 0.69
CA PRO A 61 23.14 4.98 -0.76
C PRO A 61 21.78 5.36 -1.32
N PHE A 62 20.70 5.07 -0.59
CA PHE A 62 19.34 5.44 -1.03
C PHE A 62 19.12 6.94 -1.05
N LEU A 63 19.80 7.68 -0.18
CA LEU A 63 19.76 9.15 -0.16
C LEU A 63 20.67 9.76 -1.24
N ILE A 64 21.87 9.20 -1.44
CA ILE A 64 22.84 9.73 -2.39
C ILE A 64 22.44 9.41 -3.84
N PHE A 65 22.01 8.18 -4.12
CA PHE A 65 21.83 7.70 -5.50
C PHE A 65 20.39 7.73 -5.99
N ALA A 66 19.41 8.17 -5.19
CA ALA A 66 18.00 8.19 -5.58
C ALA A 66 17.77 8.90 -6.93
N SER A 67 18.30 10.10 -7.10
CA SER A 67 18.14 10.89 -8.33
C SER A 67 18.74 10.18 -9.55
N SER A 68 19.96 9.66 -9.42
CA SER A 68 20.64 8.93 -10.49
C SER A 68 19.92 7.63 -10.86
N ALA A 69 19.39 6.91 -9.86
CA ALA A 69 18.63 5.68 -10.06
C ALA A 69 17.32 5.95 -10.83
N GLY A 70 16.57 7.01 -10.45
CA GLY A 70 15.36 7.40 -11.16
C GLY A 70 15.61 7.82 -12.60
N PHE A 71 16.65 8.63 -12.82
CA PHE A 71 17.07 9.06 -14.16
C PHE A 71 17.45 7.88 -15.07
N LEU A 72 18.32 6.98 -14.59
CA LEU A 72 18.72 5.81 -15.36
C LEU A 72 17.54 4.88 -15.67
N ALA A 73 16.65 4.64 -14.70
CA ALA A 73 15.45 3.83 -14.87
C ALA A 73 14.43 4.44 -15.86
N GLY A 74 14.44 5.76 -16.04
CA GLY A 74 13.63 6.45 -17.06
C GLY A 74 14.24 6.40 -18.45
N ARG A 75 15.57 6.46 -18.55
CA ARG A 75 16.30 6.56 -19.82
C ARG A 75 16.60 5.20 -20.47
N LEU A 76 16.86 4.20 -19.64
CA LEU A 76 17.21 2.85 -20.09
C LEU A 76 16.01 1.90 -19.99
N ARG A 77 16.08 0.79 -20.72
CA ARG A 77 15.11 -0.30 -20.58
C ARG A 77 15.20 -0.88 -19.17
N LYS A 78 14.09 -0.86 -18.43
CA LYS A 78 14.06 -1.29 -17.02
C LYS A 78 14.48 -2.74 -16.85
N GLN A 79 14.10 -3.62 -17.79
CA GLN A 79 14.54 -5.01 -17.81
C GLN A 79 16.07 -5.12 -17.91
N ALA A 80 16.72 -4.29 -18.75
CA ALA A 80 18.18 -4.29 -18.87
C ALA A 80 18.83 -3.86 -17.55
N ILE A 81 18.30 -2.83 -16.89
CA ILE A 81 18.77 -2.39 -15.57
C ILE A 81 18.66 -3.54 -14.57
N ILE A 82 17.49 -4.18 -14.47
CA ILE A 82 17.26 -5.31 -13.55
C ILE A 82 18.28 -6.43 -13.78
N LYS A 83 18.51 -6.80 -15.04
CA LYS A 83 19.48 -7.82 -15.41
C LYS A 83 20.92 -7.46 -15.00
N HIS A 84 21.36 -6.22 -15.30
CA HIS A 84 22.72 -5.79 -14.97
C HIS A 84 22.91 -5.64 -13.47
N ILE A 85 21.93 -5.12 -12.75
CA ILE A 85 21.97 -5.01 -11.29
C ILE A 85 22.08 -6.39 -10.65
N LYS A 86 21.38 -7.40 -11.15
CA LYS A 86 21.50 -8.78 -10.65
C LYS A 86 22.86 -9.41 -10.96
N LEU A 87 23.48 -9.04 -12.06
CA LEU A 87 24.86 -9.44 -12.35
C LEU A 87 25.86 -8.77 -11.40
N VAL A 88 25.66 -7.47 -11.12
CA VAL A 88 26.45 -6.73 -10.13
C VAL A 88 26.29 -7.32 -8.73
N GLU A 89 25.08 -7.72 -8.34
CA GLU A 89 24.81 -8.41 -7.08
C GLU A 89 25.66 -9.69 -6.95
N LEU A 90 25.78 -10.49 -8.01
CA LEU A 90 26.64 -11.67 -8.01
C LEU A 90 28.10 -11.31 -7.73
N GLY A 91 28.61 -10.23 -8.33
CA GLY A 91 29.96 -9.72 -8.06
C GLY A 91 30.13 -9.23 -6.62
N ILE A 92 29.14 -8.52 -6.07
CA ILE A 92 29.14 -8.02 -4.69
C ILE A 92 29.15 -9.19 -3.69
N MET A 93 28.32 -10.22 -3.91
CA MET A 93 28.30 -11.41 -3.05
C MET A 93 29.64 -12.18 -3.10
N SER A 94 30.28 -12.23 -4.28
CA SER A 94 31.60 -12.82 -4.43
C SER A 94 32.68 -12.04 -3.69
N ALA A 95 32.65 -10.69 -3.78
CA ALA A 95 33.54 -9.83 -2.99
C ALA A 95 33.29 -9.97 -1.48
N GLY A 96 32.02 -10.16 -1.08
CA GLY A 96 31.64 -10.46 0.30
C GLY A 96 32.26 -11.76 0.81
N GLY A 97 32.26 -12.82 -0.01
CA GLY A 97 32.94 -14.07 0.31
C GLY A 97 34.44 -13.90 0.57
N LEU A 98 35.11 -13.09 -0.23
CA LEU A 98 36.52 -12.73 0.00
C LEU A 98 36.69 -11.90 1.29
N ALA A 99 35.79 -10.94 1.56
CA ALA A 99 35.85 -10.13 2.76
C ALA A 99 35.67 -10.98 4.04
N PHE A 100 34.79 -11.99 4.01
CA PHE A 100 34.66 -12.97 5.11
C PHE A 100 35.90 -13.85 5.25
N TYR A 101 36.45 -14.34 4.13
CA TYR A 101 37.63 -15.19 4.14
C TYR A 101 38.86 -14.48 4.74
N PHE A 102 39.08 -13.21 4.35
CA PHE A 102 40.18 -12.39 4.86
C PHE A 102 39.85 -11.69 6.20
N GLN A 103 38.66 -11.90 6.77
CA GLN A 103 38.18 -11.23 7.99
C GLN A 103 38.39 -9.71 7.94
N SER A 104 38.10 -9.08 6.81
CA SER A 104 38.33 -7.65 6.59
C SER A 104 37.12 -6.84 7.04
N GLU A 105 37.22 -6.13 8.16
CA GLU A 105 36.17 -5.24 8.65
C GLU A 105 35.72 -4.21 7.60
N TRP A 106 36.67 -3.47 7.06
CA TRP A 106 36.40 -2.45 6.03
C TRP A 106 35.89 -3.08 4.72
N GLY A 107 36.35 -4.28 4.40
CA GLY A 107 35.83 -5.08 3.30
C GLY A 107 34.33 -5.38 3.49
N LEU A 108 33.93 -5.82 4.66
CA LEU A 108 32.53 -6.12 4.99
C LEU A 108 31.65 -4.87 4.92
N TYR A 109 32.06 -3.75 5.50
CA TYR A 109 31.32 -2.47 5.39
C TYR A 109 31.23 -1.94 3.95
N SER A 110 32.29 -2.11 3.16
CA SER A 110 32.29 -1.73 1.75
C SER A 110 31.31 -2.57 0.94
N VAL A 111 31.24 -3.88 1.18
CA VAL A 111 30.26 -4.77 0.56
C VAL A 111 28.84 -4.39 0.95
N LEU A 112 28.59 -4.05 2.22
CA LEU A 112 27.28 -3.58 2.68
C LEU A 112 26.86 -2.29 1.96
N PHE A 113 27.78 -1.33 1.78
CA PHE A 113 27.53 -0.11 1.03
C PHE A 113 27.20 -0.39 -0.44
N LEU A 114 27.96 -1.27 -1.10
CA LEU A 114 27.73 -1.65 -2.49
C LEU A 114 26.39 -2.38 -2.66
N MET A 115 26.04 -3.27 -1.72
CA MET A 115 24.77 -3.97 -1.69
C MET A 115 23.59 -3.00 -1.56
N ALA A 116 23.67 -2.02 -0.66
CA ALA A 116 22.67 -0.98 -0.52
C ALA A 116 22.59 -0.07 -1.76
N THR A 117 23.76 0.23 -2.39
CA THR A 117 23.82 1.00 -3.65
C THR A 117 23.11 0.26 -4.77
N GLN A 118 23.39 -1.01 -4.94
CA GLN A 118 22.73 -1.89 -5.93
C GLN A 118 21.21 -1.88 -5.70
N SER A 119 20.75 -2.02 -4.46
CA SER A 119 19.34 -2.01 -4.10
C SER A 119 18.67 -0.64 -4.35
N ALA A 120 19.39 0.48 -4.17
CA ALA A 120 18.90 1.84 -4.49
C ALA A 120 18.62 2.00 -6.00
N PHE A 121 19.49 1.46 -6.87
CA PHE A 121 19.26 1.47 -8.32
C PHE A 121 18.18 0.47 -8.77
N PHE A 122 18.02 -0.63 -8.06
CA PHE A 122 16.99 -1.62 -8.36
C PHE A 122 15.58 -1.10 -8.09
N GLY A 123 15.38 -0.30 -7.05
CA GLY A 123 14.09 0.21 -6.57
C GLY A 123 13.20 0.81 -7.66
N PRO A 124 13.59 1.93 -8.31
CA PRO A 124 12.80 2.60 -9.34
C PRO A 124 12.57 1.71 -10.58
N ALA A 125 13.53 0.86 -10.94
CA ALA A 125 13.41 -0.03 -12.10
C ALA A 125 12.37 -1.13 -11.85
N LYS A 126 12.42 -1.81 -10.69
CA LYS A 126 11.50 -2.91 -10.33
C LYS A 126 10.06 -2.46 -10.16
N LEU A 127 9.85 -1.28 -9.56
CA LEU A 127 8.50 -0.72 -9.38
C LEU A 127 7.97 -0.10 -10.68
N GLY A 128 8.84 0.54 -11.44
CA GLY A 128 8.49 1.20 -12.69
C GLY A 128 8.17 0.25 -13.85
N ILE A 129 8.69 -0.99 -13.85
CA ILE A 129 8.39 -1.99 -14.89
C ILE A 129 6.99 -2.59 -14.73
N ILE A 130 6.42 -2.61 -13.52
CA ILE A 130 5.13 -3.24 -13.24
C ILE A 130 4.00 -2.69 -14.12
N PRO A 131 3.78 -1.36 -14.22
CA PRO A 131 2.75 -0.82 -15.10
C PRO A 131 3.08 -0.93 -16.61
N GLU A 132 4.28 -1.36 -16.98
CA GLU A 132 4.65 -1.66 -18.38
C GLU A 132 4.29 -3.09 -18.78
N ILE A 133 4.35 -4.03 -17.83
CA ILE A 133 4.08 -5.46 -18.06
C ILE A 133 2.66 -5.89 -17.63
N LEU A 134 1.96 -5.06 -16.85
CA LEU A 134 0.62 -5.34 -16.36
C LEU A 134 -0.36 -4.22 -16.67
N PRO A 135 -1.64 -4.55 -16.93
CA PRO A 135 -2.67 -3.54 -17.10
C PRO A 135 -3.00 -2.84 -15.77
N ALA A 136 -3.48 -1.61 -15.85
CA ALA A 136 -3.78 -0.75 -14.70
C ALA A 136 -4.66 -1.43 -13.62
N HIS A 137 -5.63 -2.25 -14.03
CA HIS A 137 -6.53 -2.97 -13.13
C HIS A 137 -5.84 -4.11 -12.34
N ALA A 138 -4.61 -4.48 -12.68
CA ALA A 138 -3.84 -5.51 -11.98
C ALA A 138 -2.86 -4.94 -10.95
N LEU A 139 -2.63 -3.62 -10.92
CA LEU A 139 -1.57 -2.99 -10.13
C LEU A 139 -1.71 -3.24 -8.62
N SER A 140 -2.91 -3.09 -8.05
CA SER A 140 -3.11 -3.34 -6.61
C SER A 140 -2.81 -4.79 -6.24
N LYS A 141 -3.26 -5.75 -7.07
CA LYS A 141 -2.96 -7.17 -6.87
C LYS A 141 -1.47 -7.45 -6.99
N ALA A 142 -0.81 -6.86 -8.00
CA ALA A 142 0.62 -7.01 -8.21
C ALA A 142 1.43 -6.47 -7.04
N ASN A 143 1.12 -5.25 -6.56
CA ASN A 143 1.78 -4.67 -5.40
C ASN A 143 1.53 -5.46 -4.12
N GLY A 144 0.32 -6.02 -3.94
CA GLY A 144 0.03 -6.93 -2.83
C GLY A 144 0.94 -8.17 -2.83
N TRP A 145 1.09 -8.83 -3.98
CA TRP A 145 2.02 -9.96 -4.13
C TRP A 145 3.47 -9.55 -3.95
N GLN A 146 3.87 -8.41 -4.50
CA GLN A 146 5.23 -7.89 -4.40
C GLN A 146 5.62 -7.64 -2.95
N GLN A 147 4.79 -6.95 -2.18
CA GLN A 147 5.03 -6.69 -0.76
C GLN A 147 5.06 -7.99 0.05
N ALA A 148 4.12 -8.92 -0.20
CA ALA A 148 4.09 -10.20 0.49
C ALA A 148 5.39 -11.00 0.28
N PHE A 149 5.91 -11.04 -0.95
CA PHE A 149 7.16 -11.74 -1.26
C PHE A 149 8.38 -11.07 -0.61
N VAL A 150 8.41 -9.72 -0.54
CA VAL A 150 9.49 -8.99 0.17
C VAL A 150 9.49 -9.35 1.65
N PHE A 151 8.33 -9.27 2.32
CA PHE A 151 8.26 -9.58 3.74
C PHE A 151 8.45 -11.07 4.04
N MET A 152 8.00 -11.96 3.17
CA MET A 152 8.33 -13.39 3.26
C MET A 152 9.84 -13.62 3.11
N ALA A 153 10.52 -12.91 2.23
CA ALA A 153 11.97 -12.97 2.08
C ALA A 153 12.70 -12.50 3.35
N ILE A 154 12.22 -11.44 3.99
CA ILE A 154 12.74 -10.95 5.26
C ILE A 154 12.57 -12.01 6.36
N VAL A 155 11.36 -12.58 6.51
CA VAL A 155 11.06 -13.61 7.50
C VAL A 155 11.96 -14.83 7.33
N LEU A 156 12.03 -15.35 6.11
CA LEU A 156 12.84 -16.55 5.81
C LEU A 156 14.33 -16.25 5.91
N GLY A 157 14.79 -15.08 5.42
CA GLY A 157 16.18 -14.68 5.51
C GLY A 157 16.64 -14.53 6.96
N THR A 158 15.86 -13.82 7.79
CA THR A 158 16.17 -13.64 9.21
C THR A 158 16.10 -14.96 9.98
N GLY A 159 15.09 -15.81 9.72
CA GLY A 159 14.88 -17.05 10.45
C GLY A 159 15.87 -18.16 10.11
N LEU A 160 16.44 -18.18 8.90
CA LEU A 160 17.38 -19.21 8.47
C LEU A 160 18.82 -18.95 8.90
N VAL A 161 19.21 -17.70 9.16
CA VAL A 161 20.60 -17.35 9.50
C VAL A 161 21.11 -18.05 10.76
N PRO A 162 20.38 -18.12 11.90
CA PRO A 162 20.85 -18.83 13.07
C PRO A 162 21.03 -20.34 12.84
N VAL A 163 20.16 -20.95 12.02
CA VAL A 163 20.28 -22.36 11.64
C VAL A 163 21.53 -22.58 10.80
N PHE A 164 21.78 -21.71 9.84
CA PHE A 164 22.94 -21.78 8.96
C PHE A 164 24.25 -21.57 9.74
N SER A 165 24.29 -20.60 10.66
CA SER A 165 25.44 -20.34 11.53
C SER A 165 25.80 -21.57 12.38
N ARG A 166 24.81 -22.27 12.94
CA ARG A 166 25.03 -23.51 13.71
C ARG A 166 25.56 -24.66 12.82
N VAL A 167 25.04 -24.80 11.61
CA VAL A 167 25.46 -25.87 10.67
C VAL A 167 26.86 -25.64 10.12
N THR A 168 27.24 -24.40 9.86
CA THR A 168 28.55 -24.04 9.27
C THR A 168 29.64 -23.84 10.32
N GLY A 169 29.31 -23.92 11.63
CA GLY A 169 30.28 -23.71 12.69
C GLY A 169 30.95 -22.35 12.66
N GLU A 170 30.16 -21.28 12.35
CA GLU A 170 30.61 -19.89 12.22
C GLU A 170 31.59 -19.61 11.06
N GLN A 171 31.72 -20.56 10.15
CA GLN A 171 32.52 -20.34 8.93
C GLN A 171 31.72 -19.53 7.90
N PHE A 172 31.67 -18.21 8.04
CA PHE A 172 30.84 -17.30 7.24
C PHE A 172 31.13 -17.30 5.73
N HIS A 173 32.31 -17.79 5.31
CA HIS A 173 32.61 -17.93 3.89
C HIS A 173 31.72 -18.97 3.18
N TRP A 174 31.27 -20.04 3.86
CA TRP A 174 30.29 -21.00 3.32
C TRP A 174 28.91 -20.35 3.11
N ALA A 175 28.54 -19.45 4.02
CA ALA A 175 27.33 -18.66 3.87
C ALA A 175 27.35 -17.78 2.61
N SER A 176 28.51 -17.25 2.26
CA SER A 176 28.70 -16.47 1.02
C SER A 176 28.48 -17.30 -0.23
N LEU A 177 28.94 -18.56 -0.27
CA LEU A 177 28.68 -19.45 -1.40
C LEU A 177 27.17 -19.67 -1.62
N PHE A 178 26.42 -19.80 -0.55
CA PHE A 178 24.95 -19.86 -0.60
C PHE A 178 24.35 -18.58 -1.17
N CYS A 179 24.81 -17.41 -0.71
CA CYS A 179 24.37 -16.11 -1.23
C CYS A 179 24.73 -15.92 -2.71
N ILE A 180 25.93 -16.37 -3.15
CA ILE A 180 26.35 -16.35 -4.55
C ILE A 180 25.43 -17.22 -5.42
N ALA A 181 25.09 -18.44 -4.96
CA ALA A 181 24.18 -19.33 -5.67
C ALA A 181 22.80 -18.70 -5.86
N ILE A 182 22.24 -18.05 -4.80
CA ILE A 182 20.97 -17.34 -4.87
C ILE A 182 21.04 -16.16 -5.84
N ALA A 183 22.10 -15.35 -5.78
CA ALA A 183 22.31 -14.24 -6.70
C ALA A 183 22.39 -14.70 -8.16
N PHE A 184 23.06 -15.83 -8.41
CA PHE A 184 23.15 -16.43 -9.74
C PHE A 184 21.77 -16.88 -10.26
N ILE A 185 20.98 -17.57 -9.45
CA ILE A 185 19.61 -17.96 -9.80
C ILE A 185 18.75 -16.70 -10.06
N GLY A 186 18.86 -15.68 -9.22
CA GLY A 186 18.18 -14.39 -9.38
C GLY A 186 18.54 -13.71 -10.72
N TRP A 187 19.80 -13.75 -11.12
CA TRP A 187 20.26 -13.23 -12.41
C TRP A 187 19.71 -14.04 -13.60
N LEU A 188 19.70 -15.37 -13.53
CA LEU A 188 19.12 -16.22 -14.57
C LEU A 188 17.63 -15.91 -14.77
N LEU A 189 16.87 -15.77 -13.69
CA LEU A 189 15.44 -15.42 -13.75
C LEU A 189 15.24 -14.01 -14.33
N ALA A 190 16.08 -13.04 -13.97
CA ALA A 190 16.03 -11.68 -14.51
C ALA A 190 16.26 -11.65 -16.03
N CYS A 191 17.09 -12.55 -16.57
CA CYS A 191 17.30 -12.70 -18.01
C CYS A 191 16.04 -13.16 -18.75
N GLY A 192 15.13 -13.86 -18.08
CA GLY A 192 13.87 -14.34 -18.65
C GLY A 192 12.75 -13.28 -18.73
N ILE A 193 12.93 -12.11 -18.12
CA ILE A 193 11.92 -11.01 -18.14
C ILE A 193 11.92 -10.37 -19.53
N LYS A 194 10.72 -10.16 -20.09
CA LYS A 194 10.55 -9.53 -21.41
C LYS A 194 11.05 -8.08 -21.40
N SER A 195 11.73 -7.70 -22.48
CA SER A 195 12.20 -6.32 -22.67
C SER A 195 11.02 -5.36 -22.85
N THR A 196 11.07 -4.25 -22.13
CA THR A 196 10.13 -3.12 -22.27
C THR A 196 10.83 -1.95 -22.96
N GLU A 197 10.06 -1.02 -23.51
CA GLU A 197 10.62 0.21 -24.09
C GLU A 197 11.01 1.20 -22.98
N PRO A 198 12.03 2.05 -23.20
CA PRO A 198 12.35 3.13 -22.28
C PRO A 198 11.15 4.05 -22.10
N SER A 199 10.92 4.57 -20.89
CA SER A 199 9.81 5.50 -20.63
C SER A 199 10.02 6.88 -21.25
N GLY A 200 11.28 7.24 -21.59
CA GLY A 200 11.65 8.54 -22.13
C GLY A 200 11.60 9.63 -21.06
N THR A 201 12.67 9.80 -20.29
CA THR A 201 12.71 10.93 -19.33
C THR A 201 13.05 12.23 -20.02
N SER A 202 12.34 13.31 -19.67
CA SER A 202 12.63 14.68 -20.12
C SER A 202 13.70 15.37 -19.27
N GLN A 203 14.14 14.75 -18.16
CA GLN A 203 15.13 15.36 -17.27
C GLN A 203 16.55 15.15 -17.78
N SER A 204 17.41 16.15 -17.53
CA SER A 204 18.85 16.06 -17.69
C SER A 204 19.49 15.41 -16.46
N TRP A 205 20.59 14.69 -16.66
CA TRP A 205 21.36 14.16 -15.54
C TRP A 205 21.95 15.28 -14.70
N HIS A 206 21.75 15.19 -13.40
CA HIS A 206 22.30 16.13 -12.44
C HIS A 206 23.35 15.41 -11.57
N LEU A 207 24.54 15.99 -11.51
CA LEU A 207 25.63 15.52 -10.64
C LEU A 207 25.27 15.66 -9.14
N ASN A 208 24.47 16.69 -8.79
CA ASN A 208 24.00 16.87 -7.43
C ASN A 208 22.76 15.99 -7.17
N PRO A 209 22.87 14.97 -6.28
CA PRO A 209 21.76 14.06 -5.98
C PRO A 209 20.50 14.76 -5.48
N LEU A 210 20.65 15.81 -4.68
CA LEU A 210 19.52 16.53 -4.09
C LEU A 210 18.79 17.41 -5.13
N SER A 211 19.47 17.89 -6.17
CA SER A 211 18.86 18.76 -7.17
C SER A 211 17.81 18.03 -7.99
N GLY A 212 18.04 16.76 -8.36
CA GLY A 212 17.07 15.95 -9.09
C GLY A 212 15.84 15.62 -8.25
N VAL A 213 16.05 15.21 -7.00
CA VAL A 213 14.97 14.95 -6.04
C VAL A 213 14.15 16.22 -5.81
N ALA A 214 14.79 17.37 -5.57
CA ALA A 214 14.11 18.65 -5.38
C ALA A 214 13.28 19.04 -6.63
N LYS A 215 13.86 18.90 -7.83
CA LYS A 215 13.17 19.21 -9.08
C LYS A 215 11.92 18.36 -9.27
N THR A 216 12.01 17.05 -9.02
CA THR A 216 10.87 16.15 -9.07
C THR A 216 9.82 16.54 -8.03
N PHE A 217 10.20 16.82 -6.80
CA PHE A 217 9.29 17.29 -5.75
C PHE A 217 8.56 18.58 -6.17
N TRP A 218 9.29 19.57 -6.70
CA TRP A 218 8.71 20.83 -7.15
C TRP A 218 7.75 20.65 -8.33
N SER A 219 8.01 19.69 -9.24
CA SER A 219 7.11 19.39 -10.39
C SER A 219 5.76 18.87 -9.94
N ILE A 220 5.71 18.03 -8.88
CA ILE A 220 4.49 17.38 -8.39
C ILE A 220 3.80 18.11 -7.22
N ARG A 221 4.40 19.18 -6.67
CA ARG A 221 3.88 19.86 -5.46
C ARG A 221 2.44 20.36 -5.54
N LYS A 222 1.94 20.60 -6.75
CA LYS A 222 0.54 21.02 -7.00
C LYS A 222 -0.41 19.83 -7.08
N ASP A 223 0.09 18.63 -7.32
CA ASP A 223 -0.69 17.38 -7.34
C ASP A 223 -0.81 16.84 -5.90
N ARG A 224 -1.76 17.40 -5.16
CA ARG A 224 -1.99 17.06 -3.75
C ARG A 224 -2.23 15.56 -3.52
N PRO A 225 -3.04 14.84 -4.34
CA PRO A 225 -3.22 13.40 -4.15
C PRO A 225 -1.92 12.61 -4.25
N LEU A 226 -1.08 12.91 -5.26
CA LEU A 226 0.20 12.24 -5.45
C LEU A 226 1.18 12.56 -4.31
N LEU A 227 1.24 13.82 -3.90
CA LEU A 227 2.09 14.23 -2.77
C LEU A 227 1.69 13.54 -1.47
N LEU A 228 0.38 13.46 -1.17
CA LEU A 228 -0.11 12.77 0.03
C LEU A 228 0.19 11.26 -0.02
N ALA A 229 0.12 10.63 -1.20
CA ALA A 229 0.47 9.23 -1.35
C ALA A 229 1.96 8.96 -1.09
N LEU A 230 2.85 9.83 -1.60
CA LEU A 230 4.30 9.75 -1.35
C LEU A 230 4.65 9.99 0.12
N LEU A 231 4.05 11.01 0.75
CA LEU A 231 4.25 11.27 2.18
C LEU A 231 3.70 10.11 3.04
N GLY A 232 2.59 9.51 2.64
CA GLY A 232 2.05 8.32 3.29
C GLY A 232 3.01 7.12 3.17
N ALA A 233 3.58 6.88 2.00
CA ALA A 233 4.55 5.80 1.79
C ALA A 233 5.85 6.05 2.60
N ALA A 234 6.33 7.29 2.63
CA ALA A 234 7.47 7.67 3.47
C ALA A 234 7.18 7.49 4.96
N PHE A 235 5.97 7.86 5.42
CA PHE A 235 5.54 7.64 6.80
C PHE A 235 5.47 6.16 7.17
N PHE A 236 5.05 5.30 6.24
CA PHE A 236 5.08 3.85 6.46
C PHE A 236 6.49 3.35 6.80
N LEU A 237 7.53 3.78 6.08
CA LEU A 237 8.91 3.40 6.38
C LEU A 237 9.46 4.09 7.64
N LEU A 238 9.03 5.32 7.94
CA LEU A 238 9.35 5.98 9.20
C LEU A 238 8.86 5.14 10.39
N ILE A 239 7.58 4.76 10.39
CA ILE A 239 7.02 3.94 11.49
C ILE A 239 7.60 2.53 11.47
N GLY A 240 7.87 1.95 10.30
CA GLY A 240 8.53 0.65 10.17
C GLY A 240 9.93 0.64 10.76
N GLY A 241 10.74 1.67 10.47
CA GLY A 241 12.08 1.85 11.04
C GLY A 241 12.03 2.10 12.55
N PHE A 242 11.13 2.99 12.98
CA PHE A 242 10.91 3.26 14.41
C PHE A 242 10.55 1.98 15.18
N LEU A 243 9.58 1.23 14.66
CA LEU A 243 9.15 -0.03 15.25
C LEU A 243 10.30 -1.03 15.32
N GLN A 244 11.05 -1.23 14.23
CA GLN A 244 12.16 -2.16 14.16
C GLN A 244 13.24 -1.84 15.19
N MET A 245 13.59 -0.57 15.39
CA MET A 245 14.62 -0.13 16.33
C MET A 245 14.15 -0.22 17.79
N ASN A 246 12.89 0.15 18.08
CA ASN A 246 12.36 0.19 19.43
C ASN A 246 11.84 -1.18 19.94
N LEU A 247 11.64 -2.15 19.04
CA LEU A 247 11.03 -3.44 19.38
C LEU A 247 11.96 -4.34 20.20
N ILE A 248 13.27 -4.28 19.96
CA ILE A 248 14.26 -5.08 20.71
C ILE A 248 14.31 -4.64 22.17
N PRO A 249 14.57 -3.36 22.53
CA PRO A 249 14.54 -2.91 23.91
C PRO A 249 13.17 -3.14 24.57
N TYR A 250 12.07 -2.92 23.82
CA TYR A 250 10.72 -3.24 24.32
C TYR A 250 10.55 -4.73 24.65
N GLY A 251 11.04 -5.61 23.79
CA GLY A 251 10.98 -7.06 24.01
C GLY A 251 11.73 -7.49 25.27
N ILE A 252 12.93 -6.97 25.48
CA ILE A 252 13.76 -7.27 26.66
C ILE A 252 13.09 -6.76 27.94
N GLU A 253 12.58 -5.53 27.94
CA GLU A 253 12.02 -4.90 29.13
C GLU A 253 10.66 -5.49 29.55
N TYR A 254 9.81 -5.86 28.57
CA TYR A 254 8.42 -6.24 28.83
C TYR A 254 8.07 -7.70 28.52
N THR A 255 9.05 -8.51 28.12
CA THR A 255 8.90 -9.97 28.00
C THR A 255 10.01 -10.65 28.80
N ASN A 256 9.86 -11.92 29.10
CA ASN A 256 10.91 -12.69 29.80
C ASN A 256 12.03 -13.13 28.83
N LEU A 257 12.34 -12.30 27.81
CA LEU A 257 13.39 -12.59 26.84
C LEU A 257 14.71 -11.99 27.34
N GLU A 258 15.67 -12.86 27.67
CA GLU A 258 16.97 -12.44 28.23
C GLU A 258 17.96 -12.01 27.13
N LYS A 259 17.74 -12.43 25.87
CA LYS A 259 18.67 -12.21 24.76
C LYS A 259 18.10 -11.29 23.69
N ASN A 260 18.93 -10.38 23.19
CA ASN A 260 18.60 -9.51 22.06
C ASN A 260 18.17 -10.29 20.81
N GLU A 261 18.74 -11.48 20.59
CA GLU A 261 18.40 -12.35 19.47
C GLU A 261 16.95 -12.81 19.54
N ASP A 262 16.48 -13.22 20.73
CA ASP A 262 15.10 -13.68 20.92
C ASP A 262 14.09 -12.52 20.76
N ALA A 263 14.44 -11.33 21.27
CA ALA A 263 13.61 -10.13 21.10
C ALA A 263 13.48 -9.71 19.63
N SER A 264 14.51 -9.94 18.80
CA SER A 264 14.47 -9.62 17.37
C SER A 264 13.42 -10.45 16.60
N TYR A 265 13.07 -11.66 17.07
CA TYR A 265 12.02 -12.48 16.47
C TYR A 265 10.62 -11.89 16.59
N LEU A 266 10.39 -10.95 17.51
CA LEU A 266 9.12 -10.23 17.58
C LEU A 266 8.78 -9.51 16.27
N PHE A 267 9.80 -9.04 15.52
CA PHE A 267 9.61 -8.42 14.23
C PHE A 267 9.03 -9.37 13.17
N LEU A 268 9.19 -10.68 13.32
CA LEU A 268 8.61 -11.67 12.41
C LEU A 268 7.09 -11.63 12.43
N PHE A 269 6.45 -11.38 13.59
CA PHE A 269 4.99 -11.20 13.65
C PHE A 269 4.53 -10.03 12.81
N VAL A 270 5.26 -8.91 12.84
CA VAL A 270 4.99 -7.74 12.00
C VAL A 270 5.15 -8.09 10.52
N ALA A 271 6.24 -8.73 10.16
CA ALA A 271 6.56 -9.07 8.77
C ALA A 271 5.54 -10.04 8.16
N VAL A 272 5.13 -11.07 8.91
CA VAL A 272 4.07 -12.00 8.51
C VAL A 272 2.73 -11.24 8.38
N GLY A 273 2.43 -10.37 9.34
CA GLY A 273 1.25 -9.51 9.29
C GLY A 273 1.22 -8.64 8.03
N ILE A 274 2.32 -7.96 7.68
CA ILE A 274 2.42 -7.14 6.47
C ILE A 274 2.21 -7.98 5.21
N GLY A 275 2.82 -9.17 5.15
CA GLY A 275 2.67 -10.07 4.01
C GLY A 275 1.21 -10.47 3.77
N ILE A 276 0.51 -10.91 4.82
CA ILE A 276 -0.90 -11.29 4.75
C ILE A 276 -1.79 -10.06 4.48
N GLY A 277 -1.51 -8.93 5.15
CA GLY A 277 -2.20 -7.66 4.93
C GLY A 277 -2.09 -7.18 3.48
N ALA A 278 -0.89 -7.27 2.90
CA ALA A 278 -0.66 -6.88 1.52
C ALA A 278 -1.40 -7.77 0.51
N LEU A 279 -1.39 -9.09 0.70
CA LEU A 279 -2.15 -10.02 -0.15
C LEU A 279 -3.66 -9.76 -0.07
N THR A 280 -4.17 -9.56 1.16
CA THR A 280 -5.59 -9.26 1.38
C THR A 280 -5.98 -7.91 0.82
N ALA A 281 -5.13 -6.88 0.94
CA ALA A 281 -5.36 -5.58 0.32
C ALA A 281 -5.41 -5.66 -1.21
N GLY A 282 -4.46 -6.37 -1.82
CA GLY A 282 -4.44 -6.61 -3.26
C GLY A 282 -5.68 -7.37 -3.76
N LYS A 283 -6.17 -8.35 -2.99
CA LYS A 283 -7.38 -9.11 -3.30
C LYS A 283 -8.65 -8.27 -3.10
N ALA A 284 -8.72 -7.50 -2.01
CA ALA A 284 -9.87 -6.65 -1.69
C ALA A 284 -10.04 -5.50 -2.70
N SER A 285 -8.94 -5.00 -3.25
CA SER A 285 -8.94 -3.96 -4.30
C SER A 285 -9.58 -4.42 -5.61
N GLY A 286 -9.60 -5.73 -5.90
CA GLY A 286 -10.20 -6.26 -7.13
C GLY A 286 -9.55 -5.68 -8.38
N GLN A 287 -10.36 -5.08 -9.27
CA GLN A 287 -9.90 -4.46 -10.53
C GLN A 287 -9.52 -2.98 -10.38
N ASN A 288 -9.57 -2.44 -9.20
CA ASN A 288 -9.34 -1.02 -8.91
C ASN A 288 -8.47 -0.85 -7.67
N ILE A 289 -8.10 0.38 -7.33
CA ILE A 289 -7.37 0.69 -6.08
C ILE A 289 -8.40 0.95 -4.97
N GLU A 290 -8.42 0.16 -3.90
CA GLU A 290 -9.35 0.36 -2.79
C GLU A 290 -8.78 1.33 -1.75
N PHE A 291 -9.10 2.60 -1.91
CA PHE A 291 -8.63 3.67 -1.02
C PHE A 291 -9.22 3.61 0.40
N GLY A 292 -10.32 2.90 0.62
CA GLY A 292 -10.89 2.68 1.95
C GLY A 292 -9.98 1.88 2.88
N LEU A 293 -9.03 1.13 2.32
CA LEU A 293 -8.02 0.40 3.08
C LEU A 293 -6.98 1.32 3.74
N VAL A 294 -6.69 2.49 3.15
CA VAL A 294 -5.69 3.43 3.70
C VAL A 294 -6.07 3.94 5.10
N PRO A 295 -7.24 4.55 5.33
CA PRO A 295 -7.64 4.97 6.67
C PRO A 295 -7.86 3.80 7.62
N LEU A 296 -8.30 2.63 7.12
CA LEU A 296 -8.42 1.42 7.93
C LEU A 296 -7.04 0.95 8.42
N GLY A 297 -6.06 0.90 7.53
CA GLY A 297 -4.68 0.57 7.86
C GLY A 297 -4.05 1.59 8.84
N ALA A 298 -4.24 2.89 8.59
CA ALA A 298 -3.77 3.94 9.50
C ALA A 298 -4.36 3.81 10.90
N LEU A 299 -5.67 3.52 11.00
CA LEU A 299 -6.33 3.30 12.29
C LEU A 299 -5.76 2.08 13.02
N GLY A 300 -5.53 0.97 12.32
CA GLY A 300 -4.94 -0.23 12.91
C GLY A 300 -3.49 -0.02 13.36
N LEU A 301 -2.69 0.75 12.62
CA LEU A 301 -1.35 1.17 13.03
C LEU A 301 -1.41 2.02 14.31
N PHE A 302 -2.29 3.02 14.35
CA PHE A 302 -2.49 3.88 15.53
C PHE A 302 -2.88 3.06 16.76
N LEU A 303 -3.87 2.18 16.62
CA LEU A 303 -4.35 1.33 17.72
C LEU A 303 -3.27 0.35 18.19
N GLY A 304 -2.56 -0.31 17.27
CA GLY A 304 -1.48 -1.25 17.59
C GLY A 304 -0.35 -0.59 18.37
N LEU A 305 0.13 0.58 17.90
CA LEU A 305 1.16 1.36 18.62
C LEU A 305 0.67 1.85 19.98
N THR A 306 -0.60 2.27 20.08
CA THR A 306 -1.20 2.67 21.35
C THR A 306 -1.25 1.51 22.35
N LEU A 307 -1.66 0.30 21.90
CA LEU A 307 -1.72 -0.87 22.76
C LEU A 307 -0.33 -1.28 23.27
N LEU A 308 0.71 -1.23 22.41
CA LEU A 308 2.09 -1.45 22.85
C LEU A 308 2.54 -0.40 23.87
N GLY A 309 2.24 0.87 23.62
CA GLY A 309 2.58 1.96 24.54
C GLY A 309 1.83 1.92 25.86
N LEU A 310 0.61 1.39 25.87
CA LEU A 310 -0.17 1.14 27.11
C LEU A 310 0.22 -0.18 27.79
N LYS A 311 1.26 -0.85 27.31
CA LYS A 311 1.80 -2.09 27.89
C LYS A 311 0.77 -3.25 27.90
N VAL A 312 -0.12 -3.29 26.91
CA VAL A 312 -1.10 -4.38 26.77
C VAL A 312 -0.41 -5.64 26.27
N GLY A 313 -0.69 -6.77 26.92
CA GLY A 313 -0.12 -8.07 26.55
C GLY A 313 1.32 -8.31 27.04
N ILE A 314 1.87 -7.45 27.92
CA ILE A 314 3.19 -7.65 28.55
C ILE A 314 3.25 -8.97 29.30
N GLY A 315 4.47 -9.52 29.41
CA GLY A 315 4.70 -10.84 30.02
C GLY A 315 4.31 -12.02 29.13
N SER A 316 3.74 -11.79 27.93
CA SER A 316 3.36 -12.85 27.00
C SER A 316 3.81 -12.53 25.56
N ILE A 317 4.70 -13.36 25.03
CA ILE A 317 5.14 -13.28 23.62
C ILE A 317 3.93 -13.40 22.67
N ALA A 318 2.95 -14.26 22.99
CA ALA A 318 1.74 -14.42 22.20
C ALA A 318 0.85 -13.16 22.22
N GLY A 319 0.75 -12.49 23.39
CA GLY A 319 0.01 -11.25 23.54
C GLY A 319 0.59 -10.12 22.70
N ILE A 320 1.87 -9.82 22.89
CA ILE A 320 2.60 -8.81 22.12
C ILE A 320 2.65 -9.20 20.63
N GLY A 321 2.95 -10.47 20.32
CA GLY A 321 2.98 -10.98 18.95
C GLY A 321 1.66 -10.81 18.21
N SER A 322 0.52 -11.00 18.88
CA SER A 322 -0.80 -10.78 18.31
C SER A 322 -1.03 -9.31 17.95
N ILE A 323 -0.63 -8.38 18.80
CA ILE A 323 -0.70 -6.94 18.54
C ILE A 323 0.19 -6.57 17.35
N LEU A 324 1.43 -7.08 17.33
CA LEU A 324 2.40 -6.86 16.25
C LEU A 324 1.92 -7.44 14.92
N PHE A 325 1.28 -8.61 14.93
CA PHE A 325 0.68 -9.21 13.74
C PHE A 325 -0.44 -8.34 13.16
N VAL A 326 -1.37 -7.87 14.01
CA VAL A 326 -2.48 -6.98 13.59
C VAL A 326 -1.93 -5.63 13.10
N LEU A 327 -0.91 -5.10 13.77
CA LEU A 327 -0.21 -3.88 13.33
C LEU A 327 0.41 -4.08 11.94
N GLY A 328 1.10 -5.21 11.71
CA GLY A 328 1.66 -5.56 10.41
C GLY A 328 0.59 -5.72 9.32
N LEU A 329 -0.52 -6.41 9.62
CA LEU A 329 -1.65 -6.56 8.70
C LEU A 329 -2.21 -5.19 8.29
N SER A 330 -2.34 -4.28 9.26
CA SER A 330 -2.79 -2.90 9.04
C SER A 330 -1.80 -2.10 8.19
N ALA A 331 -0.51 -2.31 8.38
CA ALA A 331 0.56 -1.71 7.57
C ALA A 331 0.48 -2.16 6.09
N GLY A 332 0.16 -3.44 5.85
CA GLY A 332 -0.11 -3.96 4.50
C GLY A 332 -1.32 -3.30 3.84
N PHE A 333 -2.42 -3.10 4.59
CA PHE A 333 -3.61 -2.36 4.11
C PHE A 333 -3.29 -0.92 3.76
N PHE A 334 -2.41 -0.28 4.51
CA PHE A 334 -2.02 1.09 4.30
C PHE A 334 -1.15 1.28 3.05
N ILE A 335 -0.10 0.48 2.88
CA ILE A 335 0.92 0.73 1.85
C ILE A 335 0.50 0.30 0.44
N VAL A 336 -0.22 -0.82 0.28
CA VAL A 336 -0.53 -1.39 -1.05
C VAL A 336 -1.34 -0.44 -1.94
N PRO A 337 -2.43 0.21 -1.46
CA PRO A 337 -3.16 1.17 -2.27
C PRO A 337 -2.34 2.41 -2.63
N LEU A 338 -1.45 2.87 -1.73
CA LEU A 338 -0.62 4.05 -1.97
C LEU A 338 0.39 3.81 -3.09
N VAL A 339 1.13 2.70 -3.05
CA VAL A 339 2.10 2.35 -4.10
C VAL A 339 1.39 2.12 -5.44
N ALA A 340 0.25 1.42 -5.45
CA ALA A 340 -0.54 1.23 -6.67
C ALA A 340 -1.04 2.56 -7.24
N PHE A 341 -1.43 3.51 -6.39
CA PHE A 341 -1.84 4.84 -6.81
C PHE A 341 -0.68 5.64 -7.38
N ILE A 342 0.49 5.65 -6.74
CA ILE A 342 1.69 6.32 -7.25
C ILE A 342 2.03 5.80 -8.65
N GLN A 343 2.00 4.49 -8.86
CA GLN A 343 2.28 3.87 -10.17
C GLN A 343 1.23 4.24 -11.24
N LEU A 344 -0.05 4.33 -10.87
CA LEU A 344 -1.14 4.60 -11.80
C LEU A 344 -1.27 6.09 -12.14
N HIS A 345 -1.04 6.96 -11.17
CA HIS A 345 -1.31 8.39 -11.27
C HIS A 345 -0.12 9.19 -11.83
N SER A 346 1.09 8.67 -11.66
CA SER A 346 2.29 9.33 -12.15
C SER A 346 2.34 9.34 -13.69
N PRO A 347 2.71 10.48 -14.31
CA PRO A 347 2.98 10.53 -15.76
C PRO A 347 4.06 9.52 -16.14
N ARG A 348 3.88 8.80 -17.26
CA ARG A 348 4.81 7.74 -17.70
C ARG A 348 6.26 8.22 -17.78
N GLU A 349 6.48 9.44 -18.29
CA GLU A 349 7.81 10.03 -18.47
C GLU A 349 8.51 10.37 -17.16
N GLN A 350 7.75 10.59 -16.07
CA GLN A 350 8.25 10.97 -14.74
C GLN A 350 8.12 9.85 -13.70
N LEU A 351 7.52 8.72 -14.06
CA LEU A 351 7.21 7.64 -13.11
C LEU A 351 8.44 7.18 -12.32
N THR A 352 9.56 6.92 -12.99
CA THR A 352 10.77 6.42 -12.33
C THR A 352 11.44 7.43 -11.43
N GLU A 353 11.36 8.70 -11.77
CA GLU A 353 11.85 9.82 -10.95
C GLU A 353 10.96 10.02 -9.72
N ILE A 354 9.64 9.87 -9.86
CA ILE A 354 8.68 9.92 -8.74
C ILE A 354 8.90 8.72 -7.81
N LEU A 355 9.16 7.52 -8.35
CA LEU A 355 9.49 6.34 -7.55
C LEU A 355 10.86 6.47 -6.85
N ALA A 356 11.80 7.17 -7.45
CA ALA A 356 13.08 7.49 -6.82
C ALA A 356 12.91 8.53 -5.70
N LEU A 357 12.03 9.53 -5.90
CA LEU A 357 11.64 10.47 -4.85
C LEU A 357 10.93 9.74 -3.70
N ASP A 358 10.05 8.79 -4.00
CA ASP A 358 9.40 7.93 -3.00
C ASP A 358 10.43 7.17 -2.16
N SER A 359 11.42 6.55 -2.81
CA SER A 359 12.52 5.86 -2.12
C SER A 359 13.34 6.81 -1.26
N PHE A 360 13.69 8.00 -1.77
CA PHE A 360 14.41 9.01 -1.02
C PHE A 360 13.63 9.45 0.24
N LEU A 361 12.37 9.85 0.09
CA LEU A 361 11.53 10.28 1.21
C LEU A 361 11.33 9.15 2.23
N SER A 362 11.21 7.93 1.78
CA SER A 362 11.04 6.73 2.61
C SER A 362 12.28 6.46 3.48
N PHE A 363 13.47 6.46 2.89
CA PHE A 363 14.71 6.27 3.66
C PHE A 363 15.08 7.50 4.50
N PHE A 364 14.71 8.69 4.06
CA PHE A 364 14.79 9.89 4.91
C PHE A 364 13.86 9.78 6.13
N GLY A 365 12.67 9.17 5.95
CA GLY A 365 11.78 8.81 7.06
C GLY A 365 12.43 7.85 8.06
N VAL A 366 13.14 6.82 7.59
CA VAL A 366 13.91 5.90 8.47
C VAL A 366 14.98 6.65 9.26
N LEU A 367 15.67 7.60 8.63
CA LEU A 367 16.66 8.44 9.29
C LEU A 367 16.01 9.33 10.38
N ILE A 368 14.86 9.94 10.08
CA ILE A 368 14.07 10.70 11.07
C ILE A 368 13.68 9.80 12.25
N ALA A 369 13.25 8.56 12.00
CA ALA A 369 12.90 7.61 13.06
C ALA A 369 14.09 7.32 13.99
N ALA A 370 15.29 7.15 13.44
CA ALA A 370 16.50 6.94 14.22
C ALA A 370 16.84 8.15 15.11
N PHE A 371 16.81 9.34 14.55
CA PHE A 371 17.05 10.57 15.32
C PHE A 371 15.96 10.83 16.38
N LEU A 372 14.71 10.52 16.04
CA LEU A 372 13.61 10.63 17.01
C LEU A 372 13.82 9.69 18.20
N LEU A 373 14.15 8.42 17.95
CA LEU A 373 14.43 7.47 19.03
C LEU A 373 15.64 7.90 19.87
N MET A 374 16.71 8.36 19.24
CA MET A 374 17.88 8.89 19.97
C MET A 374 17.51 10.09 20.86
N ALA A 375 16.63 10.99 20.39
CA ALA A 375 16.15 12.12 21.18
C ALA A 375 15.25 11.68 22.34
N LEU A 376 14.41 10.66 22.14
CA LEU A 376 13.54 10.10 23.19
C LEU A 376 14.36 9.35 24.25
N ASP A 377 15.39 8.63 23.85
CA ASP A 377 16.34 7.95 24.74
C ASP A 377 17.11 8.96 25.60
N ALA A 378 17.56 10.07 25.00
CA ALA A 378 18.20 11.18 25.73
C ALA A 378 17.27 11.84 26.77
N LEU A 379 15.96 11.72 26.60
CA LEU A 379 14.94 12.15 27.56
C LEU A 379 14.61 11.05 28.60
N ASN A 380 15.31 9.92 28.58
CA ASN A 380 15.09 8.75 29.44
C ASN A 380 13.66 8.19 29.37
N LEU A 381 13.04 8.23 28.19
CA LEU A 381 11.73 7.62 27.97
C LEU A 381 11.89 6.10 27.77
N ASP A 382 11.04 5.32 28.46
CA ASP A 382 11.00 3.87 28.31
C ASP A 382 10.49 3.48 26.88
N PRO A 383 10.77 2.28 26.41
CA PRO A 383 10.36 1.84 25.07
C PRO A 383 8.84 1.89 24.84
N ALA A 384 8.04 1.74 25.88
CA ALA A 384 6.57 1.86 25.79
C ALA A 384 6.13 3.30 25.57
N ALA A 385 6.74 4.26 26.31
CA ALA A 385 6.49 5.68 26.08
C ALA A 385 6.92 6.12 24.65
N CYS A 386 8.01 5.55 24.12
CA CYS A 386 8.42 5.77 22.73
C CYS A 386 7.32 5.31 21.74
N PHE A 387 6.64 4.18 22.01
CA PHE A 387 5.48 3.77 21.19
C PHE A 387 4.29 4.70 21.32
N LEU A 388 4.04 5.34 22.47
CA LEU A 388 3.00 6.37 22.59
C LEU A 388 3.29 7.61 21.75
N VAL A 389 4.57 8.03 21.64
CA VAL A 389 4.98 9.13 20.75
C VAL A 389 4.71 8.74 19.29
N ALA A 390 5.12 7.54 18.87
CA ALA A 390 4.83 7.03 17.53
C ALA A 390 3.31 6.91 17.27
N ALA A 391 2.53 6.50 18.27
CA ALA A 391 1.07 6.46 18.21
C ALA A 391 0.49 7.88 18.01
N GLY A 392 0.98 8.88 18.72
CA GLY A 392 0.57 10.27 18.54
C GLY A 392 0.77 10.78 17.11
N LEU A 393 1.96 10.54 16.53
CA LEU A 393 2.25 10.88 15.13
C LEU A 393 1.34 10.13 14.16
N THR A 394 1.12 8.83 14.41
CA THR A 394 0.22 8.00 13.58
C THR A 394 -1.24 8.42 13.75
N GLY A 395 -1.63 8.89 14.93
CA GLY A 395 -2.96 9.45 15.19
C GLY A 395 -3.27 10.69 14.35
N ILE A 396 -2.28 11.60 14.19
CA ILE A 396 -2.39 12.76 13.30
C ILE A 396 -2.58 12.29 11.85
N LEU A 397 -1.76 11.34 11.37
CA LEU A 397 -1.91 10.78 10.03
C LEU A 397 -3.29 10.13 9.85
N THR A 398 -3.76 9.38 10.85
CA THR A 398 -5.07 8.72 10.83
C THR A 398 -6.19 9.74 10.72
N ALA A 399 -6.13 10.83 11.47
CA ALA A 399 -7.12 11.92 11.39
C ALA A 399 -7.13 12.57 9.99
N LEU A 400 -5.96 12.80 9.39
CA LEU A 400 -5.84 13.33 8.03
C LEU A 400 -6.38 12.34 6.98
N ALA A 401 -6.08 11.05 7.12
CA ALA A 401 -6.58 10.00 6.23
C ALA A 401 -8.10 9.87 6.33
N LEU A 402 -8.65 9.86 7.55
CA LEU A 402 -10.10 9.84 7.78
C LEU A 402 -10.79 11.07 7.21
N LYS A 403 -10.21 12.27 7.38
CA LYS A 403 -10.77 13.50 6.81
C LYS A 403 -10.79 13.46 5.28
N SER A 404 -9.76 12.90 4.65
CA SER A 404 -9.59 12.92 3.19
C SER A 404 -10.29 11.75 2.48
N LEU A 405 -10.41 10.59 3.13
CA LEU A 405 -10.84 9.33 2.53
C LEU A 405 -12.02 8.67 3.29
N ALA A 406 -12.76 9.44 4.11
CA ALA A 406 -13.87 8.90 4.90
C ALA A 406 -14.95 8.21 4.04
N ASP A 407 -15.28 8.81 2.89
CA ASP A 407 -16.27 8.25 1.96
C ASP A 407 -15.80 6.92 1.35
N PHE A 408 -14.51 6.78 1.05
CA PHE A 408 -13.93 5.51 0.58
C PHE A 408 -13.97 4.44 1.67
N LEU A 409 -13.65 4.80 2.92
CA LEU A 409 -13.72 3.88 4.06
C LEU A 409 -15.15 3.38 4.29
N ILE A 410 -16.11 4.28 4.35
CA ILE A 410 -17.53 3.94 4.58
C ILE A 410 -18.04 3.04 3.44
N ARG A 411 -17.72 3.37 2.19
CA ARG A 411 -18.06 2.56 1.04
C ARG A 411 -17.42 1.18 1.12
N PHE A 412 -16.14 1.08 1.49
CA PHE A 412 -15.43 -0.19 1.64
C PHE A 412 -16.08 -1.07 2.71
N ILE A 413 -16.33 -0.51 3.91
CA ILE A 413 -17.02 -1.21 4.99
C ILE A 413 -18.41 -1.65 4.53
N GLY A 414 -19.18 -0.75 3.91
CA GLY A 414 -20.48 -1.06 3.34
C GLY A 414 -20.44 -2.19 2.31
N SER A 415 -19.42 -2.18 1.42
CA SER A 415 -19.19 -3.24 0.45
C SER A 415 -18.92 -4.60 1.10
N VAL A 416 -18.08 -4.62 2.15
CA VAL A 416 -17.78 -5.85 2.90
C VAL A 416 -19.05 -6.37 3.58
N LEU A 417 -19.78 -5.53 4.30
CA LEU A 417 -21.03 -5.92 4.97
C LEU A 417 -22.08 -6.43 3.99
N LEU A 418 -22.26 -5.75 2.85
CA LEU A 418 -23.21 -6.19 1.83
C LEU A 418 -22.83 -7.52 1.19
N LYS A 419 -21.54 -7.77 0.97
CA LYS A 419 -21.05 -9.05 0.43
C LYS A 419 -21.20 -10.22 1.41
N LEU A 420 -21.33 -9.97 2.71
CA LEU A 420 -21.67 -10.99 3.70
C LEU A 420 -23.14 -11.42 3.59
N VAL A 421 -24.02 -10.49 3.20
CA VAL A 421 -25.48 -10.73 3.08
C VAL A 421 -25.88 -11.10 1.67
N TYR A 422 -25.28 -10.47 0.66
CA TYR A 422 -25.65 -10.64 -0.76
C TYR A 422 -24.52 -11.27 -1.58
N ARG A 423 -24.87 -12.25 -2.41
CA ARG A 423 -24.00 -12.75 -3.48
C ARG A 423 -24.24 -11.93 -4.74
N VAL A 424 -23.46 -10.88 -4.93
CA VAL A 424 -23.63 -9.93 -6.04
C VAL A 424 -22.89 -10.41 -7.28
N ARG A 425 -23.59 -10.50 -8.41
CA ARG A 425 -23.02 -10.69 -9.74
C ARG A 425 -23.19 -9.39 -10.52
N ILE A 426 -22.13 -8.90 -11.14
CA ILE A 426 -22.13 -7.65 -11.91
C ILE A 426 -21.89 -7.99 -13.37
N GLU A 427 -22.74 -7.47 -14.26
CA GLU A 427 -22.59 -7.57 -15.70
C GLU A 427 -22.58 -6.15 -16.30
N GLY A 428 -21.80 -5.94 -17.37
CA GLY A 428 -21.77 -4.66 -18.07
C GLY A 428 -21.04 -3.51 -17.38
N LEU A 429 -20.18 -3.77 -16.38
CA LEU A 429 -19.42 -2.72 -15.67
C LEU A 429 -18.55 -1.86 -16.61
N ASN A 430 -18.13 -2.41 -17.73
CA ASN A 430 -17.36 -1.74 -18.77
C ASN A 430 -18.14 -0.64 -19.51
N HIS A 431 -19.46 -0.59 -19.39
CA HIS A 431 -20.28 0.48 -19.95
C HIS A 431 -20.26 1.76 -19.07
N LEU A 432 -19.82 1.66 -17.83
CA LEU A 432 -19.65 2.82 -16.97
C LEU A 432 -18.36 3.58 -17.35
N PRO A 433 -18.44 4.90 -17.57
CA PRO A 433 -17.28 5.67 -17.98
C PRO A 433 -16.25 5.75 -16.87
N ALA A 434 -14.99 5.43 -17.16
CA ALA A 434 -13.88 5.54 -16.20
C ALA A 434 -13.65 6.99 -15.74
N LYS A 435 -13.93 7.98 -16.60
CA LYS A 435 -13.87 9.43 -16.35
C LYS A 435 -15.07 10.13 -16.97
N GLY A 436 -15.41 11.31 -16.45
CA GLY A 436 -16.51 12.12 -16.95
C GLY A 436 -17.87 11.77 -16.34
N PRO A 437 -18.94 12.54 -16.66
CA PRO A 437 -20.27 12.38 -16.09
C PRO A 437 -21.01 11.18 -16.67
N ALA A 438 -21.96 10.64 -15.91
CA ALA A 438 -23.03 9.78 -16.41
C ALA A 438 -24.23 9.79 -15.46
N LEU A 439 -25.43 9.64 -15.99
CA LEU A 439 -26.65 9.45 -15.22
C LEU A 439 -27.02 7.96 -15.19
N LEU A 440 -27.01 7.36 -14.01
CA LEU A 440 -27.46 5.99 -13.79
C LEU A 440 -28.96 5.98 -13.49
N VAL A 441 -29.73 5.32 -14.34
CA VAL A 441 -31.19 5.20 -14.20
C VAL A 441 -31.50 3.77 -13.77
N CYS A 442 -31.94 3.62 -12.53
CA CYS A 442 -32.08 2.32 -11.87
C CYS A 442 -33.55 2.03 -11.52
N ASN A 443 -33.93 0.74 -11.48
CA ASN A 443 -35.14 0.27 -10.79
C ASN A 443 -34.90 0.22 -9.27
N HIS A 444 -35.96 0.16 -8.45
CA HIS A 444 -35.86 0.27 -6.99
C HIS A 444 -36.57 -0.89 -6.28
N ILE A 445 -35.80 -1.85 -5.75
CA ILE A 445 -36.32 -3.08 -5.15
C ILE A 445 -36.14 -3.12 -3.63
N THR A 446 -35.02 -2.61 -3.12
CA THR A 446 -34.66 -2.71 -1.69
C THR A 446 -34.16 -1.39 -1.13
N TYR A 447 -34.20 -1.24 0.19
CA TYR A 447 -33.65 -0.09 0.91
C TYR A 447 -32.13 0.05 0.76
N VAL A 448 -31.43 -1.03 0.37
CA VAL A 448 -29.97 -1.05 0.21
C VAL A 448 -29.50 -0.96 -1.25
N ASP A 449 -30.38 -0.66 -2.20
CA ASP A 449 -30.02 -0.57 -3.61
C ASP A 449 -28.96 0.50 -3.89
N ALA A 450 -29.07 1.70 -3.29
CA ALA A 450 -28.07 2.75 -3.44
C ALA A 450 -26.72 2.37 -2.79
N PRO A 451 -26.62 1.92 -1.54
CA PRO A 451 -25.42 1.34 -0.96
C PRO A 451 -24.82 0.20 -1.81
N LEU A 452 -25.68 -0.69 -2.33
CA LEU A 452 -25.24 -1.79 -3.19
C LEU A 452 -24.54 -1.26 -4.45
N LEU A 453 -25.16 -0.36 -5.18
CA LEU A 453 -24.57 0.25 -6.38
C LEU A 453 -23.30 1.03 -6.07
N MET A 454 -23.26 1.77 -4.96
CA MET A 454 -22.05 2.48 -4.51
C MET A 454 -20.92 1.55 -4.13
N SER A 455 -21.22 0.34 -3.65
CA SER A 455 -20.21 -0.66 -3.30
C SER A 455 -19.56 -1.36 -4.50
N LEU A 456 -20.22 -1.31 -5.66
CA LEU A 456 -19.80 -2.04 -6.86
C LEU A 456 -18.87 -1.23 -7.77
N TYR A 457 -18.85 0.11 -7.62
CA TYR A 457 -18.06 0.99 -8.46
C TYR A 457 -17.30 2.01 -7.61
N GLN A 458 -16.03 2.28 -7.95
CA GLN A 458 -15.18 3.12 -7.11
C GLN A 458 -15.42 4.61 -7.26
N ARG A 459 -16.03 5.04 -8.38
CA ARG A 459 -16.38 6.44 -8.54
C ARG A 459 -17.59 6.78 -7.68
N ARG A 460 -17.53 7.96 -7.06
CA ARG A 460 -18.64 8.45 -6.22
C ARG A 460 -19.88 8.62 -7.08
N ILE A 461 -20.98 7.97 -6.69
CA ILE A 461 -22.30 8.13 -7.28
C ILE A 461 -23.12 8.99 -6.32
N ARG A 462 -23.59 10.14 -6.80
CA ARG A 462 -24.48 11.02 -6.04
C ARG A 462 -25.92 10.61 -6.29
N PHE A 463 -26.54 9.91 -5.36
CA PHE A 463 -27.92 9.47 -5.49
C PHE A 463 -28.91 10.57 -5.14
N LEU A 464 -30.00 10.65 -5.93
CA LEU A 464 -31.20 11.35 -5.49
C LEU A 464 -31.88 10.49 -4.44
N ILE A 465 -32.15 11.06 -3.27
CA ILE A 465 -32.70 10.36 -2.11
C ILE A 465 -33.93 11.11 -1.57
N TYR A 466 -34.89 10.35 -1.04
CA TYR A 466 -36.10 10.92 -0.45
C TYR A 466 -35.75 11.87 0.70
N ARG A 467 -36.35 13.07 0.71
CA ARG A 467 -35.98 14.17 1.59
C ARG A 467 -36.08 13.82 3.07
N ASP A 468 -37.09 13.07 3.49
CA ASP A 468 -37.28 12.69 4.88
C ASP A 468 -36.11 11.84 5.42
N TYR A 469 -35.52 10.97 4.59
CA TYR A 469 -34.31 10.26 4.96
C TYR A 469 -33.12 11.20 5.05
N TYR A 470 -33.01 12.18 4.13
CA TYR A 470 -31.91 13.14 4.14
C TYR A 470 -31.97 14.06 5.39
N GLU A 471 -33.14 14.44 5.86
CA GLU A 471 -33.31 15.29 7.04
C GLU A 471 -33.28 14.51 8.36
N ASN A 472 -33.27 13.19 8.34
CA ASN A 472 -33.11 12.36 9.52
C ASN A 472 -31.79 12.66 10.24
N LYS A 473 -31.83 12.99 11.53
CA LYS A 473 -30.70 13.44 12.36
C LYS A 473 -29.50 12.46 12.29
N TRP A 474 -29.77 11.16 12.27
CA TRP A 474 -28.75 10.11 12.26
C TRP A 474 -28.14 9.90 10.88
N LEU A 475 -28.90 10.09 9.80
CA LEU A 475 -28.45 9.84 8.43
C LEU A 475 -27.92 11.09 7.73
N LYS A 476 -28.30 12.29 8.19
CA LYS A 476 -27.99 13.57 7.53
C LYS A 476 -26.49 13.76 7.28
N SER A 477 -25.67 13.56 8.30
CA SER A 477 -24.21 13.73 8.19
C SER A 477 -23.60 12.73 7.22
N PHE A 478 -24.03 11.48 7.27
CA PHE A 478 -23.64 10.42 6.36
C PHE A 478 -24.05 10.73 4.93
N LEU A 479 -25.32 11.06 4.68
CA LEU A 479 -25.84 11.34 3.35
C LEU A 479 -25.21 12.60 2.74
N LYS A 480 -24.92 13.61 3.56
CA LYS A 480 -24.17 14.80 3.15
C LYS A 480 -22.75 14.46 2.73
N LEU A 481 -22.05 13.62 3.50
CA LEU A 481 -20.71 13.13 3.17
C LEU A 481 -20.72 12.36 1.84
N MET A 482 -21.71 11.52 1.60
CA MET A 482 -21.89 10.76 0.36
C MET A 482 -22.33 11.64 -0.83
N GLY A 483 -22.65 12.92 -0.60
CA GLY A 483 -23.08 13.84 -1.65
C GLY A 483 -24.48 13.54 -2.18
N ALA A 484 -25.33 12.91 -1.36
CA ALA A 484 -26.72 12.63 -1.72
C ALA A 484 -27.52 13.93 -1.97
N ILE A 485 -28.44 13.88 -2.93
CA ILE A 485 -29.25 15.01 -3.35
C ILE A 485 -30.69 14.80 -2.88
N PRO A 486 -31.19 15.59 -1.93
CA PRO A 486 -32.55 15.40 -1.42
C PRO A 486 -33.61 15.81 -2.44
N ILE A 487 -34.63 14.97 -2.62
CA ILE A 487 -35.80 15.24 -3.47
C ILE A 487 -37.03 14.56 -2.87
N SER A 488 -38.19 15.17 -3.02
CA SER A 488 -39.49 14.58 -2.66
C SER A 488 -40.55 14.99 -3.68
N GLU A 489 -41.54 14.14 -3.89
CA GLU A 489 -42.74 14.48 -4.69
C GLU A 489 -43.59 15.54 -4.01
N ASN A 490 -43.53 15.58 -2.66
CA ASN A 490 -44.26 16.55 -1.85
C ASN A 490 -43.55 17.91 -1.73
N ASP A 491 -42.35 18.04 -2.34
CA ASP A 491 -41.61 19.31 -2.34
C ASP A 491 -42.31 20.36 -3.22
N PRO A 492 -42.25 21.64 -2.84
CA PRO A 492 -42.68 22.72 -3.72
C PRO A 492 -41.94 22.69 -5.06
N PRO A 493 -42.58 23.08 -6.17
CA PRO A 493 -41.96 23.03 -7.53
C PRO A 493 -40.60 23.70 -7.59
N ARG A 494 -40.41 24.82 -6.89
CA ARG A 494 -39.09 25.50 -6.81
C ARG A 494 -38.00 24.61 -6.18
N GLN A 495 -38.36 23.81 -5.19
CA GLN A 495 -37.43 22.95 -4.47
C GLN A 495 -37.07 21.71 -5.31
N ILE A 496 -38.05 21.14 -6.02
CA ILE A 496 -37.80 20.07 -7.01
C ILE A 496 -36.82 20.56 -8.09
N MET A 497 -37.06 21.77 -8.63
CA MET A 497 -36.14 22.37 -9.63
C MET A 497 -34.74 22.59 -9.07
N LYS A 498 -34.59 23.03 -7.81
CA LYS A 498 -33.28 23.16 -7.16
C LYS A 498 -32.56 21.82 -7.04
N SER A 499 -33.26 20.74 -6.70
CA SER A 499 -32.71 19.39 -6.63
C SER A 499 -32.25 18.90 -8.02
N ILE A 500 -33.06 19.13 -9.07
CA ILE A 500 -32.71 18.82 -10.47
C ILE A 500 -31.48 19.63 -10.92
N GLN A 501 -31.42 20.92 -10.60
CA GLN A 501 -30.26 21.77 -10.92
C GLN A 501 -28.99 21.29 -10.18
N THR A 502 -29.11 20.85 -8.92
CA THR A 502 -28.01 20.29 -8.14
C THR A 502 -27.50 19.00 -8.78
N ALA A 503 -28.41 18.14 -9.26
CA ALA A 503 -28.06 16.91 -9.96
C ALA A 503 -27.37 17.20 -11.30
N ARG A 504 -27.87 18.19 -12.06
CA ARG A 504 -27.24 18.65 -13.31
C ARG A 504 -25.83 19.19 -13.04
N LYS A 505 -25.67 20.08 -12.07
CA LYS A 505 -24.36 20.61 -11.70
C LYS A 505 -23.39 19.49 -11.30
N ALA A 506 -23.87 18.45 -10.62
CA ALA A 506 -23.03 17.29 -10.30
C ALA A 506 -22.55 16.55 -11.57
N LEU A 507 -23.38 16.46 -12.63
CA LEU A 507 -22.96 15.94 -13.92
C LEU A 507 -21.95 16.88 -14.61
N ASP A 508 -22.19 18.19 -14.62
CA ASP A 508 -21.27 19.17 -15.19
C ASP A 508 -19.91 19.17 -14.49
N ASP A 509 -19.90 18.94 -13.17
CA ASP A 509 -18.68 18.74 -12.35
C ASP A 509 -18.00 17.37 -12.61
N GLY A 510 -18.53 16.53 -13.50
CA GLY A 510 -17.97 15.23 -13.89
C GLY A 510 -18.31 14.07 -12.96
N TYR A 511 -19.26 14.22 -12.02
CA TYR A 511 -19.70 13.13 -11.15
C TYR A 511 -20.69 12.17 -11.85
N LEU A 512 -20.76 10.95 -11.29
CA LEU A 512 -21.87 10.06 -11.57
C LEU A 512 -23.08 10.46 -10.71
N VAL A 513 -24.26 10.50 -11.32
CA VAL A 513 -25.52 10.74 -10.61
C VAL A 513 -26.39 9.49 -10.74
N GLY A 514 -26.99 9.03 -9.66
CA GLY A 514 -27.89 7.89 -9.62
C GLY A 514 -29.31 8.31 -9.31
N ILE A 515 -30.28 7.80 -10.07
CA ILE A 515 -31.71 8.03 -9.83
C ILE A 515 -32.48 6.71 -9.92
N PHE A 516 -33.34 6.48 -8.94
CA PHE A 516 -34.36 5.45 -9.02
C PHE A 516 -35.58 6.03 -9.70
N ALA A 517 -35.68 5.77 -11.01
CA ALA A 517 -36.64 6.47 -11.88
C ALA A 517 -38.10 6.16 -11.58
N GLU A 518 -38.39 5.07 -10.85
CA GLU A 518 -39.72 4.74 -10.34
C GLU A 518 -40.22 5.74 -9.29
N GLY A 519 -39.29 6.45 -8.61
CA GLY A 519 -39.58 7.43 -7.55
C GLY A 519 -40.05 6.82 -6.23
N LYS A 520 -40.24 5.51 -6.14
CA LYS A 520 -40.63 4.76 -4.94
C LYS A 520 -40.11 3.33 -4.97
N LEU A 521 -39.98 2.73 -3.80
CA LEU A 521 -39.63 1.33 -3.64
C LEU A 521 -40.80 0.45 -4.13
N THR A 522 -40.52 -0.60 -4.89
CA THR A 522 -41.58 -1.54 -5.33
C THR A 522 -42.20 -2.25 -4.12
N ARG A 523 -43.54 -2.41 -4.16
CA ARG A 523 -44.29 -3.20 -3.18
C ARG A 523 -44.72 -4.57 -3.70
N SER A 524 -44.63 -4.78 -5.02
CA SER A 524 -45.04 -6.01 -5.68
C SER A 524 -43.86 -6.83 -6.25
N GLY A 525 -42.66 -6.29 -6.22
CA GLY A 525 -41.48 -6.85 -6.89
C GLY A 525 -41.42 -6.57 -8.38
N LEU A 526 -42.45 -5.95 -8.94
CA LEU A 526 -42.49 -5.55 -10.35
C LEU A 526 -41.99 -4.12 -10.51
N MET A 527 -41.35 -3.84 -11.62
CA MET A 527 -40.87 -2.51 -11.99
C MET A 527 -42.06 -1.60 -12.37
N SER A 528 -42.10 -0.43 -11.77
CA SER A 528 -43.11 0.60 -12.07
C SER A 528 -42.70 1.49 -13.23
N ALA A 529 -43.63 2.25 -13.80
CA ALA A 529 -43.35 3.24 -14.86
C ALA A 529 -42.33 4.29 -14.38
N PHE A 530 -41.37 4.63 -15.22
CA PHE A 530 -40.35 5.62 -14.94
C PHE A 530 -40.90 7.05 -15.05
N LYS A 531 -40.62 7.87 -14.05
CA LYS A 531 -40.98 9.27 -14.03
C LYS A 531 -40.01 10.09 -14.87
N PRO A 532 -40.43 11.15 -15.56
CA PRO A 532 -39.61 11.90 -16.51
C PRO A 532 -38.52 12.78 -15.90
N GLY A 533 -38.28 12.68 -14.57
CA GLY A 533 -37.26 13.43 -13.85
C GLY A 533 -35.85 13.26 -14.40
N TYR A 534 -35.48 12.05 -14.82
CA TYR A 534 -34.15 11.77 -15.39
C TYR A 534 -33.90 12.54 -16.70
N GLN A 535 -34.94 12.75 -17.53
CA GLN A 535 -34.83 13.56 -18.77
C GLN A 535 -34.54 15.02 -18.44
N LYS A 536 -35.16 15.56 -17.37
CA LYS A 536 -34.92 16.95 -16.96
C LYS A 536 -33.50 17.16 -16.42
N ILE A 537 -32.90 16.14 -15.79
CA ILE A 537 -31.53 16.19 -15.27
C ILE A 537 -30.53 16.24 -16.42
N THR A 538 -30.72 15.44 -17.48
CA THR A 538 -29.78 15.34 -18.60
C THR A 538 -29.99 16.40 -19.68
N LYS A 539 -31.14 17.10 -19.70
CA LYS A 539 -31.42 18.14 -20.72
C LYS A 539 -30.35 19.21 -20.73
N GLY A 540 -29.61 19.32 -21.86
CA GLY A 540 -28.52 20.30 -22.04
C GLY A 540 -27.18 19.88 -21.42
N THR A 541 -27.02 18.62 -21.04
CA THR A 541 -25.73 18.03 -20.66
C THR A 541 -25.27 17.02 -21.68
N ASN A 542 -23.96 16.78 -21.80
CA ASN A 542 -23.40 15.71 -22.63
C ASN A 542 -23.23 14.37 -21.85
N ALA A 543 -23.89 14.24 -20.69
CA ALA A 543 -23.77 13.05 -19.85
C ALA A 543 -24.57 11.88 -20.46
N PRO A 544 -23.95 10.72 -20.69
CA PRO A 544 -24.67 9.53 -21.15
C PRO A 544 -25.63 9.03 -20.07
N ILE A 545 -26.79 8.52 -20.49
CA ILE A 545 -27.74 7.83 -19.64
C ILE A 545 -27.43 6.35 -19.69
N ILE A 546 -27.19 5.75 -18.53
CA ILE A 546 -26.84 4.33 -18.39
C ILE A 546 -27.95 3.63 -17.61
N PRO A 547 -28.72 2.77 -18.27
CA PRO A 547 -29.72 1.97 -17.56
C PRO A 547 -29.04 0.90 -16.70
N VAL A 548 -29.50 0.79 -15.46
CA VAL A 548 -28.99 -0.20 -14.49
C VAL A 548 -30.19 -1.03 -13.98
N TYR A 549 -30.09 -2.33 -14.15
CA TYR A 549 -31.11 -3.24 -13.65
C TYR A 549 -30.61 -4.00 -12.42
N LEU A 550 -31.33 -3.87 -11.33
CA LEU A 550 -31.14 -4.64 -10.11
C LEU A 550 -32.11 -5.83 -10.14
N GLY A 551 -31.58 -7.04 -10.13
CA GLY A 551 -32.36 -8.28 -10.16
C GLY A 551 -32.08 -9.17 -8.95
N GLY A 552 -33.06 -10.04 -8.60
CA GLY A 552 -32.90 -11.07 -7.56
C GLY A 552 -32.90 -10.55 -6.11
N ALA A 553 -33.11 -9.25 -5.88
CA ALA A 553 -33.13 -8.68 -4.53
C ALA A 553 -34.54 -8.69 -3.88
N TRP A 554 -35.59 -8.98 -4.64
CA TRP A 554 -36.94 -9.14 -4.11
C TRP A 554 -37.02 -10.42 -3.27
N GLY A 555 -37.60 -10.33 -2.07
CA GLY A 555 -37.63 -11.39 -1.07
C GLY A 555 -36.44 -11.38 -0.11
N SER A 556 -35.45 -10.51 -0.34
CA SER A 556 -34.32 -10.34 0.60
C SER A 556 -34.74 -9.57 1.87
N LEU A 557 -33.88 -9.62 2.90
CA LEU A 557 -34.08 -8.99 4.22
C LEU A 557 -34.49 -7.51 4.14
N PHE A 558 -34.00 -6.77 3.15
CA PHE A 558 -34.23 -5.33 3.00
C PHE A 558 -35.28 -4.99 1.94
N SER A 559 -36.07 -5.96 1.45
CA SER A 559 -37.19 -5.75 0.53
C SER A 559 -38.52 -5.67 1.28
N HIS A 560 -39.56 -5.12 0.64
CA HIS A 560 -40.92 -5.14 1.22
C HIS A 560 -41.52 -6.55 1.33
N ALA A 561 -41.06 -7.52 0.54
CA ALA A 561 -41.54 -8.91 0.60
C ALA A 561 -41.20 -9.60 1.93
N GLY A 562 -40.15 -9.19 2.63
CA GLY A 562 -39.74 -9.76 3.91
C GLY A 562 -40.55 -9.30 5.12
N LYS A 563 -41.44 -8.30 4.97
CA LYS A 563 -42.24 -7.74 6.08
C LYS A 563 -43.59 -8.43 6.31
N GLY A 564 -43.88 -9.51 5.58
CA GLY A 564 -45.14 -10.24 5.63
C GLY A 564 -45.04 -11.73 5.96
N ARG A 565 -43.93 -12.16 6.58
CA ARG A 565 -43.80 -13.55 7.09
C ARG A 565 -43.39 -13.55 8.55
#